data_e34932a9640a94740bd4e25640d00cea
#
_entry.id   e34932a9640a94740bd4e25640d00cea
#
_cell.length_a   1.000
_cell.length_b   1.000
_cell.length_c   1.000
_cell.angle_alpha   90.00
_cell.angle_beta   90.00
_cell.angle_gamma   90.00
#
_symmetry.space_group_name_H-M   'P 1'
#
loop_
_entity.id
_entity.type
_entity.pdbx_description
1 polymer ?
#
loop_
_entity_poly.entity_id
_entity_poly.type
_entity_poly.pdbx_seq_one_letter_code
_entity_poly.pdbx_strand_id
1 'polypeptide(L)'
;MASLLRGSARSLSQHAGFYAKQQFRVASTLSLKDTLREIIPEKRETFKKLRTEHGKTSLGEVTIEAAMGGMRGLKAMLWEGSVLDPDEGIRFHGMTIPDCQEKLPKGKTGTEMLPESMFWLLLTGKVPTEEQVRALSKDLAERVLNSTTKPDLRGCQNMDVHPMVRLSTGLLALSGQSEFQKAYFKGINKADYWETSINPLIIGAEDSV
;
A
#
# COMPACT_ATOMS: atom_id res chain seq x y z
N MET A 1 -14.68 35.61 -25.32
CA MET A 1 -13.80 34.46 -24.99
C MET A 1 -13.33 34.48 -23.53
N ALA A 2 -14.25 34.55 -22.56
CA ALA A 2 -13.90 34.65 -21.16
C ALA A 2 -14.76 33.75 -20.23
N SER A 3 -15.47 32.77 -20.78
CA SER A 3 -16.43 31.95 -20.00
C SER A 3 -16.04 30.47 -19.87
N LEU A 4 -14.93 30.04 -20.44
CA LEU A 4 -14.53 28.61 -20.43
C LEU A 4 -13.48 28.23 -19.38
N LEU A 5 -12.95 29.17 -18.59
CA LEU A 5 -11.90 28.89 -17.60
C LEU A 5 -12.41 28.74 -16.15
N ARG A 6 -13.72 28.82 -15.89
CA ARG A 6 -14.28 28.70 -14.53
C ARG A 6 -14.74 27.30 -14.12
N GLY A 7 -14.75 26.34 -15.04
CA GLY A 7 -15.23 24.97 -14.78
C GLY A 7 -14.19 24.04 -14.13
N SER A 8 -12.91 24.24 -14.40
CA SER A 8 -11.84 23.31 -13.98
C SER A 8 -11.45 23.44 -12.51
N ALA A 9 -11.49 24.65 -11.95
CA ALA A 9 -11.06 24.88 -10.56
C ALA A 9 -12.03 24.34 -9.49
N ARG A 10 -13.32 24.17 -9.82
CA ARG A 10 -14.32 23.64 -8.85
C ARG A 10 -14.27 22.13 -8.66
N SER A 11 -13.80 21.38 -9.66
CA SER A 11 -13.69 19.92 -9.57
C SER A 11 -12.54 19.49 -8.62
N LEU A 12 -11.41 20.18 -8.64
CA LEU A 12 -10.24 19.86 -7.81
C LEU A 12 -10.49 20.14 -6.32
N SER A 13 -11.26 21.17 -5.98
CA SER A 13 -11.55 21.50 -4.58
C SER A 13 -12.52 20.52 -3.90
N GLN A 14 -13.38 19.88 -4.66
CA GLN A 14 -14.33 18.90 -4.12
C GLN A 14 -13.66 17.57 -3.79
N HIS A 15 -12.62 17.16 -4.53
CA HIS A 15 -11.87 15.93 -4.24
C HIS A 15 -10.93 16.11 -3.04
N ALA A 16 -10.29 17.25 -2.90
CA ALA A 16 -9.48 17.56 -1.71
C ALA A 16 -10.31 17.58 -0.42
N GLY A 17 -11.57 18.06 -0.48
CA GLY A 17 -12.48 18.09 0.67
C GLY A 17 -12.97 16.71 1.10
N PHE A 18 -13.04 15.75 0.18
CA PHE A 18 -13.46 14.38 0.50
C PHE A 18 -12.37 13.61 1.26
N TYR A 19 -11.10 13.77 0.85
CA TYR A 19 -9.96 13.15 1.56
C TYR A 19 -9.70 13.80 2.94
N ALA A 20 -9.90 15.11 3.08
CA ALA A 20 -9.70 15.81 4.35
C ALA A 20 -10.73 15.44 5.43
N LYS A 21 -11.96 15.09 5.06
CA LYS A 21 -13.02 14.68 6.02
C LYS A 21 -12.88 13.27 6.59
N GLN A 22 -12.08 12.40 5.97
CA GLN A 22 -11.87 11.02 6.45
C GLN A 22 -10.79 10.88 7.54
N GLN A 23 -10.01 11.92 7.80
CA GLN A 23 -8.90 11.85 8.78
C GLN A 23 -9.32 11.96 10.26
N PHE A 24 -10.58 12.24 10.58
CA PHE A 24 -11.00 12.56 11.95
C PHE A 24 -11.99 11.57 12.57
N ARG A 25 -11.70 10.27 12.51
CA ARG A 25 -12.37 9.31 13.40
C ARG A 25 -11.56 8.03 13.46
N VAL A 26 -10.79 7.86 14.53
CA VAL A 26 -10.60 6.54 15.13
C VAL A 26 -9.79 6.68 16.42
N ALA A 27 -10.30 6.12 17.52
CA ALA A 27 -9.48 5.71 18.64
C ALA A 27 -8.36 4.85 18.07
N SER A 28 -7.11 5.25 18.26
CA SER A 28 -5.96 4.64 17.61
C SER A 28 -5.75 3.22 18.14
N THR A 29 -6.20 2.23 17.40
CA THR A 29 -5.67 0.88 17.59
C THR A 29 -4.18 0.91 17.28
N LEU A 30 -3.36 0.40 18.19
CA LEU A 30 -1.89 0.39 18.03
C LEU A 30 -1.44 -0.59 16.96
N SER A 31 -2.26 -1.61 16.65
CA SER A 31 -1.92 -2.66 15.72
C SER A 31 -2.36 -2.33 14.28
N LEU A 32 -1.46 -2.52 13.31
CA LEU A 32 -1.76 -2.40 11.89
C LEU A 32 -2.91 -3.35 11.47
N LYS A 33 -2.92 -4.60 11.96
CA LYS A 33 -3.97 -5.57 11.65
C LYS A 33 -5.34 -5.14 12.14
N ASP A 34 -5.42 -4.59 13.34
CA ASP A 34 -6.70 -4.12 13.88
C ASP A 34 -7.21 -2.91 13.12
N THR A 35 -6.33 -1.99 12.76
CA THR A 35 -6.66 -0.86 11.88
C THR A 35 -7.20 -1.34 10.53
N LEU A 36 -6.61 -2.37 9.94
CA LEU A 36 -7.08 -2.93 8.68
C LEU A 36 -8.43 -3.67 8.84
N ARG A 37 -8.66 -4.36 9.96
CA ARG A 37 -9.97 -4.98 10.26
C ARG A 37 -11.11 -3.95 10.30
N GLU A 38 -10.84 -2.74 10.76
CA GLU A 38 -11.81 -1.65 10.74
C GLU A 38 -12.04 -1.06 9.34
N ILE A 39 -10.94 -0.83 8.60
CA ILE A 39 -10.98 -0.14 7.31
C ILE A 39 -11.53 -1.03 6.18
N ILE A 40 -11.15 -2.31 6.14
CA ILE A 40 -11.47 -3.20 5.01
C ILE A 40 -12.98 -3.37 4.81
N PRO A 41 -13.82 -3.59 5.84
CA PRO A 41 -15.27 -3.67 5.65
C PRO A 41 -15.88 -2.39 5.08
N GLU A 42 -15.45 -1.22 5.58
CA GLU A 42 -15.91 0.09 5.08
C GLU A 42 -15.56 0.27 3.59
N LYS A 43 -14.33 -0.07 3.21
CA LYS A 43 -13.88 0.02 1.82
C LYS A 43 -14.60 -0.97 0.90
N ARG A 44 -14.86 -2.17 1.37
CA ARG A 44 -15.65 -3.17 0.63
C ARG A 44 -17.07 -2.68 0.37
N GLU A 45 -17.70 -2.08 1.36
CA GLU A 45 -19.06 -1.54 1.22
C GLU A 45 -19.08 -0.36 0.23
N THR A 46 -18.12 0.54 0.33
CA THR A 46 -17.94 1.66 -0.60
C THR A 46 -17.75 1.14 -2.04
N PHE A 47 -16.92 0.12 -2.22
CA PHE A 47 -16.68 -0.47 -3.54
C PHE A 47 -17.91 -1.18 -4.10
N LYS A 48 -18.67 -1.88 -3.24
CA LYS A 48 -19.92 -2.52 -3.61
C LYS A 48 -20.98 -1.50 -4.06
N LYS A 49 -21.15 -0.40 -3.32
CA LYS A 49 -22.03 0.72 -3.69
C LYS A 49 -21.63 1.32 -5.03
N LEU A 50 -20.35 1.65 -5.19
CA LEU A 50 -19.84 2.21 -6.44
C LEU A 50 -20.13 1.30 -7.64
N ARG A 51 -19.92 0.00 -7.49
CA ARG A 51 -20.22 -0.99 -8.54
C ARG A 51 -21.72 -1.08 -8.85
N THR A 52 -22.57 -1.00 -7.82
CA THR A 52 -24.01 -1.13 -7.99
C THR A 52 -24.61 0.12 -8.62
N GLU A 53 -24.20 1.30 -8.14
CA GLU A 53 -24.80 2.58 -8.54
C GLU A 53 -24.18 3.13 -9.84
N HIS A 54 -22.86 2.93 -10.04
CA HIS A 54 -22.10 3.54 -11.12
C HIS A 54 -21.40 2.55 -12.06
N GLY A 55 -21.70 1.26 -11.93
CA GLY A 55 -20.99 0.21 -12.68
C GLY A 55 -21.12 0.30 -14.21
N LYS A 56 -22.10 1.03 -14.74
CA LYS A 56 -22.32 1.26 -16.17
C LYS A 56 -21.86 2.65 -16.64
N THR A 57 -21.30 3.46 -15.74
CA THR A 57 -20.82 4.81 -16.10
C THR A 57 -19.58 4.68 -16.98
N SER A 58 -19.57 5.37 -18.13
CA SER A 58 -18.40 5.43 -19.02
C SER A 58 -17.28 6.24 -18.35
N LEU A 59 -16.05 5.73 -18.40
CA LEU A 59 -14.86 6.42 -17.92
C LEU A 59 -14.11 7.18 -19.04
N GLY A 60 -14.63 7.12 -20.26
CA GLY A 60 -14.05 7.74 -21.45
C GLY A 60 -13.97 6.76 -22.62
N GLU A 61 -13.51 7.26 -23.75
CA GLU A 61 -13.30 6.46 -24.95
C GLU A 61 -11.87 5.96 -25.02
N VAL A 62 -11.68 4.75 -25.53
CA VAL A 62 -10.36 4.17 -25.78
C VAL A 62 -10.02 4.41 -27.26
N THR A 63 -9.00 5.20 -27.51
CA THR A 63 -8.50 5.45 -28.87
C THR A 63 -7.48 4.39 -29.32
N ILE A 64 -7.31 4.25 -30.61
CA ILE A 64 -6.27 3.37 -31.17
C ILE A 64 -4.88 3.82 -30.70
N GLU A 65 -4.65 5.13 -30.63
CA GLU A 65 -3.40 5.70 -30.14
C GLU A 65 -3.13 5.32 -28.68
N ALA A 66 -4.15 5.41 -27.81
CA ALA A 66 -4.04 4.97 -26.42
C ALA A 66 -3.71 3.47 -26.29
N ALA A 67 -4.35 2.63 -27.12
CA ALA A 67 -4.09 1.20 -27.15
C ALA A 67 -2.67 0.88 -27.61
N MET A 68 -2.18 1.55 -28.68
CA MET A 68 -0.80 1.41 -29.18
C MET A 68 0.24 1.96 -28.19
N GLY A 69 -0.10 3.00 -27.44
CA GLY A 69 0.74 3.62 -26.43
C GLY A 69 0.77 2.87 -25.09
N GLY A 70 0.21 1.67 -25.00
CA GLY A 70 0.16 0.88 -23.77
C GLY A 70 -0.87 1.40 -22.76
N MET A 71 -1.99 1.91 -23.23
CA MET A 71 -3.12 2.40 -22.42
C MET A 71 -2.78 3.60 -21.53
N ARG A 72 -1.78 4.37 -21.89
CA ARG A 72 -1.41 5.61 -21.18
C ARG A 72 -2.55 6.62 -21.24
N GLY A 73 -2.78 7.31 -20.12
CA GLY A 73 -3.83 8.33 -20.00
C GLY A 73 -5.26 7.80 -19.84
N LEU A 74 -5.46 6.50 -19.85
CA LEU A 74 -6.77 5.91 -19.54
C LEU A 74 -6.99 5.84 -18.02
N LYS A 75 -8.15 6.31 -17.58
CA LYS A 75 -8.59 6.14 -16.18
C LYS A 75 -9.14 4.72 -15.98
N ALA A 76 -8.24 3.75 -15.89
CA ALA A 76 -8.60 2.33 -15.79
C ALA A 76 -8.67 1.82 -14.33
N MET A 77 -8.27 2.65 -13.35
CA MET A 77 -8.28 2.28 -11.94
C MET A 77 -9.18 3.20 -11.13
N LEU A 78 -9.96 2.62 -10.22
CA LEU A 78 -10.85 3.34 -9.31
C LEU A 78 -10.24 3.55 -7.92
N TRP A 79 -9.24 2.77 -7.58
CA TRP A 79 -8.50 2.86 -6.34
C TRP A 79 -7.01 2.97 -6.63
N GLU A 80 -6.46 4.10 -6.25
CA GLU A 80 -5.06 4.41 -6.46
C GLU A 80 -4.44 4.87 -5.14
N GLY A 81 -3.81 3.95 -4.44
CA GLY A 81 -3.03 4.25 -3.23
C GLY A 81 -1.75 5.00 -3.56
N SER A 82 -1.19 4.78 -4.76
CA SER A 82 -0.13 5.60 -5.33
C SER A 82 -0.38 5.84 -6.81
N VAL A 83 -0.18 7.07 -7.25
CA VAL A 83 -0.40 7.51 -8.64
C VAL A 83 0.83 8.26 -9.12
N LEU A 84 1.35 7.90 -10.26
CA LEU A 84 2.38 8.65 -10.94
C LEU A 84 1.75 9.46 -12.08
N ASP A 85 1.57 10.75 -11.84
CA ASP A 85 1.17 11.70 -12.85
C ASP A 85 2.40 12.15 -13.66
N PRO A 86 2.32 12.22 -15.01
CA PRO A 86 3.45 12.62 -15.86
C PRO A 86 3.89 14.07 -15.65
N ASP A 87 2.99 14.94 -15.26
CA ASP A 87 3.25 16.38 -15.09
C ASP A 87 3.48 16.77 -13.63
N GLU A 88 2.70 16.19 -12.71
CA GLU A 88 2.74 16.52 -11.28
C GLU A 88 3.64 15.59 -10.45
N GLY A 89 4.08 14.45 -11.02
CA GLY A 89 4.87 13.45 -10.33
C GLY A 89 4.05 12.51 -9.45
N ILE A 90 4.73 11.84 -8.51
CA ILE A 90 4.11 10.80 -7.69
C ILE A 90 3.24 11.38 -6.58
N ARG A 91 2.13 10.71 -6.30
CA ARG A 91 1.23 10.96 -5.17
C ARG A 91 0.96 9.66 -4.41
N PHE A 92 0.99 9.73 -3.08
CA PHE A 92 0.67 8.63 -2.17
C PHE A 92 -0.60 8.98 -1.40
N HIS A 93 -1.72 8.34 -1.72
CA HIS A 93 -3.04 8.73 -1.21
C HIS A 93 -3.31 10.25 -1.32
N GLY A 94 -2.87 10.84 -2.45
CA GLY A 94 -3.00 12.27 -2.74
C GLY A 94 -1.90 13.16 -2.16
N MET A 95 -0.98 12.65 -1.35
CA MET A 95 0.14 13.40 -0.77
C MET A 95 1.38 13.35 -1.67
N THR A 96 2.08 14.46 -1.76
CA THR A 96 3.39 14.55 -2.40
C THR A 96 4.49 13.95 -1.52
N ILE A 97 5.70 13.76 -2.06
CA ILE A 97 6.87 13.39 -1.26
C ILE A 97 7.15 14.41 -0.14
N PRO A 98 7.17 15.74 -0.41
CA PRO A 98 7.31 16.74 0.66
C PRO A 98 6.20 16.67 1.71
N ASP A 99 4.94 16.43 1.31
CA ASP A 99 3.84 16.25 2.27
C ASP A 99 4.06 15.02 3.17
N CYS A 100 4.56 13.93 2.60
CA CYS A 100 4.90 12.73 3.36
C CYS A 100 6.07 12.99 4.32
N GLN A 101 7.11 13.69 3.85
CA GLN A 101 8.23 14.10 4.70
C GLN A 101 7.80 15.02 5.84
N GLU A 102 6.82 15.90 5.64
CA GLU A 102 6.31 16.78 6.68
C GLU A 102 5.43 16.04 7.70
N LYS A 103 4.49 15.21 7.22
CA LYS A 103 3.39 14.68 8.02
C LYS A 103 3.65 13.32 8.67
N LEU A 104 4.56 12.52 8.09
CA LEU A 104 4.82 11.17 8.57
C LEU A 104 5.87 11.17 9.69
N PRO A 105 5.77 10.25 10.67
CA PRO A 105 6.81 10.04 11.66
C PRO A 105 8.18 9.79 11.05
N LYS A 106 9.20 10.43 11.64
CA LYS A 106 10.59 10.44 11.19
C LYS A 106 11.50 9.69 12.14
N GLY A 107 12.68 9.33 11.67
CA GLY A 107 13.75 8.85 12.52
C GLY A 107 14.26 9.93 13.51
N LYS A 108 15.02 9.51 14.50
CA LYS A 108 15.61 10.43 15.50
C LYS A 108 16.57 11.43 14.87
N THR A 109 17.18 11.04 13.76
CA THR A 109 18.14 11.87 13.01
C THR A 109 17.72 11.88 11.55
N GLY A 110 17.66 13.08 10.95
CA GLY A 110 17.31 13.24 9.55
C GLY A 110 15.93 13.83 9.31
N THR A 111 15.62 14.08 8.05
CA THR A 111 14.39 14.73 7.57
C THR A 111 13.41 13.72 6.93
N GLU A 112 13.89 12.51 6.67
CA GLU A 112 13.13 11.50 5.96
C GLU A 112 12.16 10.75 6.89
N MET A 113 10.99 10.39 6.32
CA MET A 113 10.00 9.56 7.00
C MET A 113 10.53 8.14 7.19
N LEU A 114 10.12 7.50 8.27
CA LEU A 114 10.42 6.09 8.52
C LEU A 114 9.74 5.19 7.47
N PRO A 115 10.42 4.15 6.96
CA PRO A 115 9.81 3.19 6.03
C PRO A 115 8.51 2.59 6.55
N GLU A 116 8.43 2.27 7.83
CA GLU A 116 7.24 1.72 8.48
C GLU A 116 6.07 2.71 8.47
N SER A 117 6.36 4.02 8.57
CA SER A 117 5.31 5.04 8.50
C SER A 117 4.73 5.14 7.09
N MET A 118 5.57 5.00 6.07
CA MET A 118 5.16 4.96 4.68
C MET A 118 4.39 3.67 4.35
N PHE A 119 4.87 2.53 4.85
CA PHE A 119 4.19 1.25 4.71
C PHE A 119 2.77 1.29 5.33
N TRP A 120 2.64 1.88 6.52
CA TRP A 120 1.34 2.09 7.15
C TRP A 120 0.42 2.95 6.29
N LEU A 121 0.91 4.09 5.81
CA LEU A 121 0.14 4.99 4.94
C LEU A 121 -0.36 4.27 3.69
N LEU A 122 0.52 3.54 2.99
CA LEU A 122 0.16 2.86 1.75
C LEU A 122 -0.93 1.80 1.95
N LEU A 123 -0.89 1.06 3.06
CA LEU A 123 -1.88 0.03 3.35
C LEU A 123 -3.22 0.58 3.87
N THR A 124 -3.18 1.63 4.67
CA THR A 124 -4.37 2.12 5.38
C THR A 124 -4.96 3.38 4.77
N GLY A 125 -4.18 4.15 4.03
CA GLY A 125 -4.53 5.49 3.57
C GLY A 125 -4.57 6.54 4.68
N LYS A 126 -4.04 6.22 5.87
CA LYS A 126 -4.03 7.10 7.05
C LYS A 126 -2.60 7.38 7.50
N VAL A 127 -2.36 8.61 7.93
CA VAL A 127 -1.11 8.98 8.59
C VAL A 127 -1.05 8.29 9.95
N PRO A 128 -0.01 7.48 10.24
CA PRO A 128 0.14 6.83 11.53
C PRO A 128 0.62 7.80 12.61
N THR A 129 0.32 7.48 13.87
CA THR A 129 0.97 8.12 15.01
C THR A 129 2.37 7.54 15.25
N GLU A 130 3.22 8.26 15.97
CA GLU A 130 4.54 7.73 16.35
C GLU A 130 4.44 6.43 17.14
N GLU A 131 3.41 6.29 17.98
CA GLU A 131 3.18 5.07 18.78
C GLU A 131 2.81 3.88 17.88
N GLN A 132 1.99 4.12 16.86
CA GLN A 132 1.64 3.09 15.87
C GLN A 132 2.85 2.64 15.07
N VAL A 133 3.70 3.57 14.65
CA VAL A 133 4.94 3.25 13.93
C VAL A 133 5.88 2.45 14.82
N ARG A 134 6.08 2.85 16.08
CA ARG A 134 6.92 2.09 17.04
C ARG A 134 6.37 0.69 17.30
N ALA A 135 5.05 0.56 17.43
CA ALA A 135 4.42 -0.75 17.61
C ALA A 135 4.60 -1.65 16.39
N LEU A 136 4.49 -1.06 15.18
CA LEU A 136 4.75 -1.78 13.93
C LEU A 136 6.22 -2.22 13.84
N SER A 137 7.18 -1.32 14.05
CA SER A 137 8.61 -1.65 14.04
C SER A 137 8.95 -2.77 15.04
N LYS A 138 8.34 -2.74 16.22
CA LYS A 138 8.51 -3.80 17.22
C LYS A 138 7.92 -5.13 16.75
N ASP A 139 6.70 -5.13 16.18
CA ASP A 139 6.05 -6.33 15.62
C ASP A 139 6.88 -6.95 14.48
N LEU A 140 7.46 -6.10 13.62
CA LEU A 140 8.38 -6.51 12.56
C LEU A 140 9.61 -7.22 13.13
N ALA A 141 10.33 -6.57 14.03
CA ALA A 141 11.55 -7.11 14.65
C ALA A 141 11.29 -8.42 15.44
N GLU A 142 10.20 -8.50 16.18
CA GLU A 142 9.82 -9.70 16.92
C GLU A 142 9.53 -10.90 15.99
N ARG A 143 8.94 -10.67 14.85
CA ARG A 143 8.65 -11.73 13.87
C ARG A 143 9.91 -12.32 13.26
N VAL A 144 10.89 -11.48 12.92
CA VAL A 144 12.20 -11.94 12.44
C VAL A 144 12.94 -12.73 13.50
N LEU A 145 12.98 -12.22 14.74
CA LEU A 145 13.68 -12.88 15.84
C LEU A 145 13.03 -14.21 16.26
N ASN A 146 11.70 -14.29 16.20
CA ASN A 146 10.92 -15.46 16.60
C ASN A 146 10.67 -16.46 15.46
N SER A 147 11.17 -16.19 14.27
CA SER A 147 11.17 -17.15 13.17
C SER A 147 12.02 -18.36 13.56
N THR A 148 11.35 -19.37 14.11
CA THR A 148 11.96 -20.59 14.71
C THR A 148 12.65 -21.49 13.68
N THR A 149 12.41 -21.25 12.42
CA THR A 149 13.03 -21.96 11.31
C THR A 149 13.72 -20.95 10.42
N LYS A 150 14.95 -20.58 10.76
CA LYS A 150 15.81 -19.91 9.79
C LYS A 150 16.03 -20.90 8.65
N PRO A 151 15.59 -20.59 7.41
CA PRO A 151 15.91 -21.46 6.30
C PRO A 151 17.43 -21.63 6.24
N ASP A 152 17.91 -22.80 5.94
CA ASP A 152 19.34 -23.00 5.74
C ASP A 152 19.77 -22.31 4.44
N LEU A 153 20.11 -21.04 4.56
CA LEU A 153 20.57 -20.20 3.45
C LEU A 153 22.08 -20.37 3.13
N ARG A 154 22.78 -21.33 3.80
CA ARG A 154 24.21 -21.54 3.57
C ARG A 154 24.51 -21.87 2.12
N GLY A 155 23.62 -22.64 1.45
CA GLY A 155 23.72 -22.89 0.03
C GLY A 155 23.65 -21.63 -0.83
N CYS A 156 22.84 -20.66 -0.44
CA CYS A 156 22.70 -19.38 -1.16
C CYS A 156 23.90 -18.46 -0.96
N GLN A 157 24.57 -18.53 0.20
CA GLN A 157 25.75 -17.68 0.51
C GLN A 157 26.97 -18.03 -0.34
N ASN A 158 27.12 -19.31 -0.71
CA ASN A 158 28.25 -19.82 -1.50
C ASN A 158 28.03 -19.77 -3.02
N MET A 159 26.90 -19.24 -3.47
CA MET A 159 26.66 -19.10 -4.91
C MET A 159 27.44 -17.91 -5.47
N ASP A 160 28.23 -18.15 -6.51
CA ASP A 160 28.90 -17.07 -7.28
C ASP A 160 27.92 -16.45 -8.27
N VAL A 161 26.96 -15.69 -7.72
CA VAL A 161 25.88 -15.04 -8.47
C VAL A 161 25.68 -13.62 -7.95
N HIS A 162 25.02 -12.81 -8.77
CA HIS A 162 24.69 -11.43 -8.39
C HIS A 162 23.93 -11.37 -7.05
N PRO A 163 24.22 -10.39 -6.16
CA PRO A 163 23.56 -10.26 -4.85
C PRO A 163 22.04 -10.30 -4.89
N MET A 164 21.41 -9.71 -5.91
CA MET A 164 19.96 -9.75 -6.07
C MET A 164 19.42 -11.17 -6.35
N VAL A 165 20.20 -12.04 -6.98
CA VAL A 165 19.82 -13.45 -7.16
C VAL A 165 19.85 -14.18 -5.82
N ARG A 166 20.84 -13.91 -4.97
CA ARG A 166 20.91 -14.46 -3.60
C ARG A 166 19.72 -14.01 -2.78
N LEU A 167 19.38 -12.71 -2.80
CA LEU A 167 18.21 -12.17 -2.11
C LEU A 167 16.94 -12.87 -2.60
N SER A 168 16.72 -12.95 -3.91
CA SER A 168 15.53 -13.60 -4.48
C SER A 168 15.44 -15.08 -4.08
N THR A 169 16.57 -15.79 -4.08
CA THR A 169 16.61 -17.21 -3.67
C THR A 169 16.30 -17.35 -2.17
N GLY A 170 16.82 -16.45 -1.34
CA GLY A 170 16.52 -16.41 0.10
C GLY A 170 15.04 -16.18 0.35
N LEU A 171 14.42 -15.21 -0.32
CA LEU A 171 12.98 -14.94 -0.21
C LEU A 171 12.13 -16.14 -0.66
N LEU A 172 12.52 -16.82 -1.74
CA LEU A 172 11.86 -18.04 -2.20
C LEU A 172 11.97 -19.18 -1.18
N ALA A 173 13.14 -19.35 -0.54
CA ALA A 173 13.33 -20.36 0.50
C ALA A 173 12.41 -20.13 1.73
N LEU A 174 12.09 -18.88 2.06
CA LEU A 174 11.14 -18.52 3.11
C LEU A 174 9.69 -18.87 2.77
N SER A 175 9.35 -19.02 1.48
CA SER A 175 7.97 -19.27 1.02
C SER A 175 7.36 -20.56 1.61
N GLY A 176 8.16 -21.58 1.87
CA GLY A 176 7.70 -22.83 2.48
C GLY A 176 7.08 -22.68 3.87
N GLN A 177 7.32 -21.59 4.55
CA GLN A 177 6.77 -21.25 5.87
C GLN A 177 5.54 -20.36 5.80
N SER A 178 5.15 -19.92 4.59
CA SER A 178 4.07 -18.96 4.38
C SER A 178 2.73 -19.45 4.94
N GLU A 179 2.19 -18.70 5.90
CA GLU A 179 0.84 -18.90 6.42
C GLU A 179 -0.22 -18.68 5.33
N PHE A 180 0.04 -17.76 4.42
CA PHE A 180 -0.84 -17.53 3.27
C PHE A 180 -0.91 -18.76 2.37
N GLN A 181 0.23 -19.39 2.05
CA GLN A 181 0.26 -20.59 1.24
C GLN A 181 -0.52 -21.74 1.89
N LYS A 182 -0.33 -21.94 3.18
CA LYS A 182 -1.08 -22.95 3.96
C LYS A 182 -2.58 -22.68 3.96
N ALA A 183 -2.99 -21.44 4.13
CA ALA A 183 -4.38 -21.01 4.10
C ALA A 183 -4.99 -21.15 2.70
N TYR A 184 -4.24 -20.80 1.66
CA TYR A 184 -4.66 -20.95 0.27
C TYR A 184 -4.96 -22.40 -0.07
N PHE A 185 -4.07 -23.34 0.28
CA PHE A 185 -4.31 -24.78 0.05
C PHE A 185 -5.47 -25.34 0.87
N LYS A 186 -5.81 -24.72 2.01
CA LYS A 186 -7.00 -25.06 2.81
C LYS A 186 -8.30 -24.48 2.25
N GLY A 187 -8.24 -23.70 1.16
CA GLY A 187 -9.41 -23.12 0.51
C GLY A 187 -10.03 -21.95 1.28
N ILE A 188 -9.22 -21.14 1.99
CA ILE A 188 -9.71 -19.93 2.66
C ILE A 188 -10.43 -19.01 1.66
N ASN A 189 -11.46 -18.31 2.12
CA ASN A 189 -12.18 -17.37 1.28
C ASN A 189 -11.26 -16.23 0.82
N LYS A 190 -11.34 -15.87 -0.45
CA LYS A 190 -10.57 -14.76 -1.03
C LYS A 190 -10.77 -13.44 -0.27
N ALA A 191 -11.93 -13.24 0.35
CA ALA A 191 -12.20 -12.07 1.18
C ALA A 191 -11.27 -11.97 2.41
N ASP A 192 -10.73 -13.08 2.87
CA ASP A 192 -9.93 -13.17 4.10
C ASP A 192 -8.42 -13.34 3.82
N TYR A 193 -8.02 -13.33 2.54
CA TYR A 193 -6.62 -13.44 2.13
C TYR A 193 -5.72 -12.38 2.75
N TRP A 194 -6.23 -11.17 2.93
CA TRP A 194 -5.45 -10.05 3.44
C TRP A 194 -4.82 -10.33 4.80
N GLU A 195 -5.51 -11.05 5.69
CA GLU A 195 -5.04 -11.30 7.05
C GLU A 195 -3.82 -12.23 7.07
N THR A 196 -3.81 -13.25 6.22
CA THR A 196 -2.69 -14.19 6.08
C THR A 196 -1.59 -13.67 5.16
N SER A 197 -1.92 -12.77 4.23
CA SER A 197 -0.96 -12.18 3.29
C SER A 197 -0.05 -11.13 3.95
N ILE A 198 -0.51 -10.45 4.98
CA ILE A 198 0.28 -9.43 5.68
C ILE A 198 1.50 -10.05 6.39
N ASN A 199 1.38 -11.27 6.92
CA ASN A 199 2.48 -11.89 7.64
C ASN A 199 3.73 -12.11 6.76
N PRO A 200 3.65 -12.74 5.59
CA PRO A 200 4.82 -12.89 4.71
C PRO A 200 5.31 -11.56 4.11
N LEU A 201 4.41 -10.59 3.88
CA LEU A 201 4.79 -9.26 3.40
C LEU A 201 5.68 -8.53 4.42
N ILE A 202 5.36 -8.69 5.70
CA ILE A 202 6.13 -8.13 6.79
C ILE A 202 7.52 -8.78 6.89
N ILE A 203 7.62 -10.10 6.77
CA ILE A 203 8.90 -10.82 6.83
C ILE A 203 9.79 -10.42 5.65
N GLY A 204 9.25 -10.32 4.44
CA GLY A 204 10.02 -9.96 3.24
C GLY A 204 10.52 -8.51 3.20
N ALA A 205 9.95 -7.60 3.99
CA ALA A 205 10.37 -6.20 4.02
C ALA A 205 11.66 -5.98 4.82
N GLU A 206 11.98 -6.82 5.81
CA GLU A 206 13.18 -6.66 6.65
C GLU A 206 14.43 -7.33 6.10
N ASP A 207 14.29 -8.39 5.29
CA ASP A 207 15.45 -9.03 4.65
C ASP A 207 16.08 -8.16 3.54
N SER A 208 15.50 -6.98 3.26
CA SER A 208 15.98 -6.04 2.24
C SER A 208 16.80 -4.86 2.80
N VAL A 209 17.03 -4.80 4.12
CA VAL A 209 17.89 -3.84 4.83
C VAL A 209 19.11 -4.57 5.40
#